data_794bd62369f5ef6e19b2ea33549088de
#
_entry.id   794bd62369f5ef6e19b2ea33549088de
#
_cell.length_a   1.000
_cell.length_b   1.000
_cell.length_c   1.000
_cell.angle_alpha   90.00
_cell.angle_beta   90.00
_cell.angle_gamma   90.00
#
_symmetry.space_group_name_H-M   'P 1'
#
loop_
_entity.id
_entity.type
_entity.pdbx_description
1 polymer ?
#
loop_
_entity_poly.entity_id
_entity_poly.type
_entity_poly.pdbx_seq_one_letter_code
_entity_poly.pdbx_strand_id
1 'polypeptide(L)'
;MGSGDDDLIVRLVGNTPPVHPALLARPDVRVALAGHDIGAVFRVLNEHGWSQRGIARAVGMRQSEVTEILKGRRVIGYRVLVRIADGLGIPRVMMNLGPADGGGAYAGGVTGAEPGEEVDAEMRRRALLAAATIAVVRPPAARAEELAEPPAPKPVPPPSRLLGVHVVKVRDLTQKLRETSRTHGSDPQVSSATAGWATGLLQASGPEPVRRALLTAVAELHSQAGYAAFDAGLHDRAIYHCTRALQLAYEAGDAYLQTLAMTYAGMFTVEHGRPNDGLKLLQLAWVKAGHIPADDQRERIVFQGSRAVLRACTRADSATALARMGDPDGAAAKLAEARELWQPTPADPSGDLDYVAARLELERGRLEAAEPLATASVRRWDAGHSQRARAFSSVVLATIHVRAGEADGLRLAHGAITDVDRLSSVRARRRLDPLASALDARPGGDHRQLARMARDVATTRA
;
A
#
# COMPACT_ATOMS: atom_id res chain seq x y z
N MET A 1 -12.84 -49.15 -47.34
CA MET A 1 -11.68 -49.51 -46.51
C MET A 1 -10.89 -48.25 -46.34
N GLY A 2 -10.85 -47.72 -45.13
CA GLY A 2 -10.12 -46.48 -44.81
C GLY A 2 -10.80 -45.65 -43.72
N SER A 3 -11.07 -46.23 -42.58
CA SER A 3 -11.57 -45.52 -41.39
C SER A 3 -10.95 -46.18 -40.16
N GLY A 4 -9.69 -45.92 -39.92
CA GLY A 4 -8.97 -46.58 -38.84
C GLY A 4 -7.82 -45.74 -38.20
N ASP A 5 -7.37 -44.67 -38.86
CA ASP A 5 -6.19 -43.92 -38.37
C ASP A 5 -6.50 -42.59 -37.71
N ASP A 6 -7.67 -42.02 -37.90
CA ASP A 6 -8.06 -40.77 -37.22
C ASP A 6 -8.49 -40.99 -35.75
N ASP A 7 -8.83 -42.19 -35.35
CA ASP A 7 -9.27 -42.52 -33.99
C ASP A 7 -8.10 -42.80 -33.02
N LEU A 8 -6.86 -42.90 -33.51
CA LEU A 8 -5.69 -43.14 -32.68
C LEU A 8 -4.99 -41.85 -32.24
N ILE A 9 -5.15 -40.74 -32.97
CA ILE A 9 -4.54 -39.45 -32.65
C ILE A 9 -5.36 -38.72 -31.56
N VAL A 10 -6.66 -38.98 -31.49
CA VAL A 10 -7.56 -38.41 -30.45
C VAL A 10 -7.34 -39.07 -29.08
N ARG A 11 -6.70 -40.25 -29.00
CA ARG A 11 -6.44 -40.95 -27.73
C ARG A 11 -5.11 -40.58 -27.04
N LEU A 12 -4.27 -39.73 -27.62
CA LEU A 12 -2.98 -39.32 -27.05
C LEU A 12 -2.95 -37.91 -26.44
N VAL A 13 -4.01 -37.12 -26.62
CA VAL A 13 -4.21 -35.88 -25.87
C VAL A 13 -5.13 -36.20 -24.69
N GLY A 14 -4.55 -36.33 -23.50
CA GLY A 14 -5.17 -36.86 -22.29
C GLY A 14 -6.51 -36.21 -21.93
N ASN A 15 -7.57 -36.97 -22.14
CA ASN A 15 -8.94 -36.61 -21.79
C ASN A 15 -9.15 -36.80 -20.28
N THR A 16 -8.66 -35.85 -19.48
CA THR A 16 -9.16 -35.73 -18.10
C THR A 16 -10.48 -34.96 -18.20
N PRO A 17 -11.61 -35.52 -17.74
CA PRO A 17 -12.90 -34.83 -17.86
C PRO A 17 -12.81 -33.48 -17.08
N PRO A 18 -13.40 -32.42 -17.63
CA PRO A 18 -13.44 -31.14 -16.90
C PRO A 18 -14.15 -31.29 -15.56
N VAL A 19 -13.80 -30.49 -14.59
CA VAL A 19 -14.47 -30.49 -13.28
C VAL A 19 -15.95 -30.22 -13.48
N HIS A 20 -16.80 -31.09 -12.88
CA HIS A 20 -18.24 -31.03 -13.09
C HIS A 20 -18.79 -29.63 -12.69
N PRO A 21 -19.63 -28.98 -13.52
CA PRO A 21 -20.15 -27.65 -13.28
C PRO A 21 -20.84 -27.49 -11.92
N ALA A 22 -21.49 -28.52 -11.40
CA ALA A 22 -22.11 -28.47 -10.07
C ALA A 22 -21.08 -28.30 -8.93
N LEU A 23 -19.85 -28.78 -9.07
CA LEU A 23 -18.78 -28.54 -8.09
C LEU A 23 -18.30 -27.08 -8.15
N LEU A 24 -18.22 -26.50 -9.35
CA LEU A 24 -17.83 -25.11 -9.55
C LEU A 24 -18.90 -24.12 -9.04
N ALA A 25 -20.17 -24.56 -8.98
CA ALA A 25 -21.29 -23.75 -8.48
C ALA A 25 -21.33 -23.69 -6.95
N ARG A 26 -20.65 -24.56 -6.22
CA ARG A 26 -20.62 -24.58 -4.76
C ARG A 26 -20.04 -23.29 -4.20
N PRO A 27 -20.66 -22.66 -3.16
CA PRO A 27 -20.18 -21.40 -2.58
C PRO A 27 -18.75 -21.49 -2.05
N ASP A 28 -18.39 -22.59 -1.35
CA ASP A 28 -17.04 -22.80 -0.80
C ASP A 28 -15.98 -22.94 -1.90
N VAL A 29 -16.28 -23.61 -3.00
CA VAL A 29 -15.39 -23.74 -4.17
C VAL A 29 -15.23 -22.40 -4.87
N ARG A 30 -16.30 -21.63 -5.04
CA ARG A 30 -16.24 -20.29 -5.66
C ARG A 30 -15.37 -19.34 -4.86
N VAL A 31 -15.51 -19.34 -3.53
CA VAL A 31 -14.67 -18.54 -2.64
C VAL A 31 -13.21 -18.99 -2.73
N ALA A 32 -12.93 -20.30 -2.73
CA ALA A 32 -11.59 -20.83 -2.85
C ALA A 32 -10.94 -20.49 -4.21
N LEU A 33 -11.68 -20.58 -5.31
CA LEU A 33 -11.21 -20.19 -6.65
C LEU A 33 -10.91 -18.69 -6.73
N ALA A 34 -11.83 -17.83 -6.29
CA ALA A 34 -11.64 -16.38 -6.28
C ALA A 34 -10.47 -15.95 -5.41
N GLY A 35 -10.21 -16.65 -4.29
CA GLY A 35 -9.11 -16.42 -3.37
C GLY A 35 -7.79 -17.13 -3.71
N HIS A 36 -7.74 -17.88 -4.83
CA HIS A 36 -6.60 -18.73 -5.23
C HIS A 36 -6.17 -19.75 -4.16
N ASP A 37 -7.11 -20.19 -3.31
CA ASP A 37 -6.86 -21.30 -2.39
C ASP A 37 -6.94 -22.63 -3.13
N ILE A 38 -5.90 -22.91 -3.90
CA ILE A 38 -5.81 -24.13 -4.72
C ILE A 38 -5.79 -25.39 -3.84
N GLY A 39 -5.29 -25.26 -2.60
CA GLY A 39 -5.31 -26.36 -1.64
C GLY A 39 -6.74 -26.77 -1.27
N ALA A 40 -7.63 -25.80 -1.03
CA ALA A 40 -9.05 -26.06 -0.79
C ALA A 40 -9.73 -26.68 -2.02
N VAL A 41 -9.45 -26.15 -3.22
CA VAL A 41 -9.99 -26.72 -4.48
C VAL A 41 -9.55 -28.16 -4.66
N PHE A 42 -8.27 -28.49 -4.46
CA PHE A 42 -7.75 -29.86 -4.59
C PHE A 42 -8.33 -30.80 -3.54
N ARG A 43 -8.59 -30.33 -2.31
CA ARG A 43 -9.28 -31.15 -1.28
C ARG A 43 -10.69 -31.52 -1.71
N VAL A 44 -11.47 -30.56 -2.21
CA VAL A 44 -12.82 -30.82 -2.73
C VAL A 44 -12.79 -31.78 -3.90
N LEU A 45 -11.82 -31.65 -4.82
CA LEU A 45 -11.67 -32.61 -5.91
C LEU A 45 -11.36 -34.04 -5.42
N ASN A 46 -10.48 -34.17 -4.39
CA ASN A 46 -10.19 -35.48 -3.79
C ASN A 46 -11.43 -36.09 -3.12
N GLU A 47 -12.23 -35.31 -2.40
CA GLU A 47 -13.50 -35.76 -1.79
C GLU A 47 -14.49 -36.26 -2.82
N HIS A 48 -14.41 -35.76 -4.08
CA HIS A 48 -15.26 -36.13 -5.18
C HIS A 48 -14.60 -37.12 -6.17
N GLY A 49 -13.63 -37.92 -5.69
CA GLY A 49 -13.09 -39.07 -6.38
C GLY A 49 -11.87 -38.78 -7.29
N TRP A 50 -11.35 -37.55 -7.30
CA TRP A 50 -10.12 -37.28 -8.05
C TRP A 50 -8.90 -37.75 -7.26
N SER A 51 -8.07 -38.61 -7.83
CA SER A 51 -6.79 -38.95 -7.19
C SER A 51 -5.77 -37.83 -7.34
N GLN A 52 -4.83 -37.74 -6.41
CA GLN A 52 -3.73 -36.77 -6.51
C GLN A 52 -2.90 -36.87 -7.79
N ARG A 53 -2.76 -38.11 -8.30
CA ARG A 53 -2.14 -38.38 -9.62
C ARG A 53 -3.01 -37.86 -10.78
N GLY A 54 -4.33 -37.98 -10.67
CA GLY A 54 -5.29 -37.44 -11.63
C GLY A 54 -5.23 -35.94 -11.70
N ILE A 55 -5.25 -35.25 -10.53
CA ILE A 55 -5.08 -33.80 -10.42
C ILE A 55 -3.73 -33.39 -11.02
N ALA A 56 -2.62 -34.02 -10.62
CA ALA A 56 -1.29 -33.73 -11.11
C ALA A 56 -1.19 -33.81 -12.64
N ARG A 57 -1.78 -34.85 -13.24
CA ARG A 57 -1.84 -35.03 -14.69
C ARG A 57 -2.65 -33.92 -15.35
N ALA A 58 -3.84 -33.61 -14.82
CA ALA A 58 -4.72 -32.58 -15.35
C ALA A 58 -4.05 -31.21 -15.39
N VAL A 59 -3.36 -30.82 -14.29
CA VAL A 59 -2.74 -29.49 -14.17
C VAL A 59 -1.27 -29.45 -14.63
N GLY A 60 -0.73 -30.52 -15.17
CA GLY A 60 0.66 -30.60 -15.66
C GLY A 60 1.70 -30.39 -14.55
N MET A 61 1.45 -30.93 -13.36
CA MET A 61 2.35 -30.84 -12.19
C MET A 61 2.87 -32.21 -11.78
N ARG A 62 3.91 -32.27 -10.95
CA ARG A 62 4.33 -33.51 -10.30
C ARG A 62 3.40 -33.82 -9.13
N GLN A 63 3.20 -35.10 -8.82
CA GLN A 63 2.35 -35.53 -7.70
C GLN A 63 2.85 -34.94 -6.36
N SER A 64 4.18 -34.82 -6.19
CA SER A 64 4.78 -34.20 -5.01
C SER A 64 4.34 -32.74 -4.83
N GLU A 65 4.24 -31.97 -5.91
CA GLU A 65 3.78 -30.58 -5.87
C GLU A 65 2.31 -30.48 -5.47
N VAL A 66 1.45 -31.39 -5.96
CA VAL A 66 0.04 -31.48 -5.53
C VAL A 66 -0.06 -31.81 -4.05
N THR A 67 0.78 -32.76 -3.57
CA THR A 67 0.84 -33.12 -2.14
C THR A 67 1.26 -31.94 -1.28
N GLU A 68 2.23 -31.14 -1.72
CA GLU A 68 2.68 -29.92 -1.04
C GLU A 68 1.57 -28.86 -0.95
N ILE A 69 0.82 -28.68 -2.05
CA ILE A 69 -0.31 -27.74 -2.10
C ILE A 69 -1.42 -28.20 -1.15
N LEU A 70 -1.71 -29.48 -1.08
CA LEU A 70 -2.68 -30.05 -0.14
C LEU A 70 -2.25 -29.89 1.32
N LYS A 71 -0.93 -29.87 1.60
CA LYS A 71 -0.33 -29.59 2.93
C LYS A 71 -0.31 -28.11 3.28
N GLY A 72 -0.75 -27.23 2.39
CA GLY A 72 -0.84 -25.79 2.65
C GLY A 72 0.13 -24.90 1.89
N ARG A 73 0.96 -25.45 0.98
CA ARG A 73 1.77 -24.65 0.07
C ARG A 73 0.86 -23.81 -0.84
N ARG A 74 1.04 -22.50 -0.82
CA ARG A 74 0.26 -21.59 -1.68
C ARG A 74 0.80 -21.54 -3.10
N VAL A 75 -0.13 -21.50 -4.06
CA VAL A 75 0.16 -21.26 -5.48
C VAL A 75 -0.04 -19.77 -5.76
N ILE A 76 1.04 -19.06 -6.07
CA ILE A 76 1.04 -17.59 -6.27
C ILE A 76 1.33 -17.22 -7.73
N GLY A 77 1.98 -18.12 -8.48
CA GLY A 77 2.42 -17.83 -9.84
C GLY A 77 1.25 -17.80 -10.83
N TYR A 78 1.02 -16.67 -11.51
CA TYR A 78 -0.05 -16.49 -12.50
C TYR A 78 -0.08 -17.61 -13.56
N ARG A 79 1.09 -17.93 -14.16
CA ARG A 79 1.19 -19.02 -15.17
C ARG A 79 0.79 -20.38 -14.61
N VAL A 80 1.03 -20.62 -13.32
CA VAL A 80 0.65 -21.85 -12.64
C VAL A 80 -0.85 -21.87 -12.41
N LEU A 81 -1.45 -20.77 -11.99
CA LEU A 81 -2.90 -20.61 -11.82
C LEU A 81 -3.64 -20.79 -13.15
N VAL A 82 -3.15 -20.18 -14.23
CA VAL A 82 -3.71 -20.36 -15.58
C VAL A 82 -3.65 -21.83 -15.99
N ARG A 83 -2.50 -22.49 -15.81
CA ARG A 83 -2.34 -23.91 -16.13
C ARG A 83 -3.28 -24.79 -15.30
N ILE A 84 -3.53 -24.47 -14.04
CA ILE A 84 -4.49 -25.16 -13.18
C ILE A 84 -5.92 -24.93 -13.68
N ALA A 85 -6.28 -23.70 -14.00
CA ALA A 85 -7.61 -23.38 -14.54
C ALA A 85 -7.86 -24.16 -15.84
N ASP A 86 -6.94 -24.08 -16.78
CA ASP A 86 -7.06 -24.74 -18.09
C ASP A 86 -7.07 -26.27 -17.95
N GLY A 87 -6.18 -26.84 -17.14
CA GLY A 87 -6.04 -28.26 -16.94
C GLY A 87 -7.24 -28.90 -16.23
N LEU A 88 -7.95 -28.15 -15.40
CA LEU A 88 -9.17 -28.62 -14.71
C LEU A 88 -10.46 -28.20 -15.43
N GLY A 89 -10.37 -27.45 -16.53
CA GLY A 89 -11.54 -26.94 -17.25
C GLY A 89 -12.32 -25.89 -16.44
N ILE A 90 -11.65 -25.21 -15.52
CA ILE A 90 -12.25 -24.15 -14.70
C ILE A 90 -12.25 -22.83 -15.51
N PRO A 91 -13.41 -22.17 -15.70
CA PRO A 91 -13.43 -20.86 -16.35
C PRO A 91 -12.47 -19.87 -15.65
N ARG A 92 -11.50 -19.32 -16.38
CA ARG A 92 -10.46 -18.44 -15.84
C ARG A 92 -11.04 -17.24 -15.07
N VAL A 93 -12.24 -16.77 -15.46
CA VAL A 93 -12.98 -15.70 -14.79
C VAL A 93 -13.32 -16.05 -13.33
N MET A 94 -13.54 -17.33 -13.00
CA MET A 94 -13.82 -17.78 -11.63
C MET A 94 -12.59 -17.70 -10.72
N MET A 95 -11.41 -17.64 -11.30
CA MET A 95 -10.14 -17.45 -10.61
C MET A 95 -9.59 -16.01 -10.81
N ASN A 96 -10.43 -15.07 -11.26
CA ASN A 96 -10.01 -13.70 -11.58
C ASN A 96 -8.81 -13.64 -12.56
N LEU A 97 -8.69 -14.65 -13.43
CA LEU A 97 -7.70 -14.75 -14.49
C LEU A 97 -8.34 -14.26 -15.80
N GLY A 98 -7.58 -13.58 -16.65
CA GLY A 98 -8.08 -13.05 -17.93
C GLY A 98 -8.60 -14.14 -18.89
N PRO A 99 -9.37 -13.78 -19.95
CA PRO A 99 -9.92 -14.74 -20.92
C PRO A 99 -8.83 -15.54 -21.63
N ALA A 100 -9.23 -16.73 -22.14
CA ALA A 100 -8.31 -17.71 -22.72
C ALA A 100 -7.75 -17.30 -24.11
N ASP A 101 -8.37 -16.33 -24.78
CA ASP A 101 -8.18 -16.10 -26.22
C ASP A 101 -7.47 -14.79 -26.54
N GLY A 102 -6.21 -14.91 -26.96
CA GLY A 102 -5.63 -14.03 -27.93
C GLY A 102 -6.13 -14.39 -29.35
N GLY A 103 -7.38 -14.08 -29.68
CA GLY A 103 -7.92 -14.34 -31.00
C GLY A 103 -9.35 -13.88 -31.17
N GLY A 104 -9.56 -12.62 -31.46
CA GLY A 104 -10.88 -12.08 -31.80
C GLY A 104 -10.74 -10.64 -32.31
N ALA A 105 -10.80 -10.50 -33.64
CA ALA A 105 -10.64 -9.27 -34.39
C ALA A 105 -11.49 -8.11 -33.87
N TYR A 106 -10.85 -6.98 -33.59
CA TYR A 106 -11.43 -5.67 -33.76
C TYR A 106 -10.68 -4.92 -34.85
N ALA A 107 -11.29 -4.90 -36.04
CA ALA A 107 -10.90 -3.99 -37.11
C ALA A 107 -11.38 -2.58 -36.74
N GLY A 108 -10.46 -1.65 -36.56
CA GLY A 108 -10.73 -0.25 -36.31
C GLY A 108 -9.41 0.48 -36.09
N GLY A 109 -8.79 0.95 -37.17
CA GLY A 109 -7.43 1.47 -37.17
C GLY A 109 -7.23 2.68 -36.30
N VAL A 110 -6.08 2.71 -35.61
CA VAL A 110 -5.19 3.85 -35.44
C VAL A 110 -3.79 3.31 -35.23
N THR A 111 -2.85 3.95 -35.89
CA THR A 111 -1.44 3.71 -36.06
C THR A 111 -0.62 3.48 -34.79
N GLY A 112 0.19 2.42 -34.78
CA GLY A 112 1.56 2.47 -34.30
C GLY A 112 1.82 2.31 -32.81
N ALA A 113 1.36 1.18 -32.19
CA ALA A 113 1.99 0.62 -30.99
C ALA A 113 2.06 -0.91 -31.17
N GLU A 114 3.17 -1.49 -30.80
CA GLU A 114 3.38 -2.94 -30.88
C GLU A 114 2.33 -3.68 -30.04
N PRO A 115 1.69 -4.77 -30.54
CA PRO A 115 0.59 -5.48 -29.86
C PRO A 115 0.94 -6.10 -28.50
N GLY A 116 2.21 -6.13 -28.12
CA GLY A 116 2.70 -6.65 -26.83
C GLY A 116 2.59 -5.66 -25.66
N GLU A 117 2.64 -4.36 -25.91
CA GLU A 117 2.69 -3.36 -24.84
C GLU A 117 1.31 -3.06 -24.20
N GLU A 118 0.25 -3.09 -24.97
CA GLU A 118 -1.11 -2.85 -24.47
C GLU A 118 -1.67 -4.01 -23.63
N VAL A 119 -1.39 -5.25 -24.03
CA VAL A 119 -1.77 -6.45 -23.26
C VAL A 119 -0.97 -6.51 -21.96
N ASP A 120 0.29 -6.11 -21.97
CA ASP A 120 1.16 -6.04 -20.80
C ASP A 120 0.74 -4.89 -19.86
N ALA A 121 0.23 -3.78 -20.38
CA ALA A 121 -0.28 -2.66 -19.61
C ALA A 121 -1.61 -3.00 -18.89
N GLU A 122 -2.53 -3.69 -19.57
CA GLU A 122 -3.80 -4.12 -18.96
C GLU A 122 -3.60 -5.27 -17.96
N MET A 123 -2.67 -6.19 -18.20
CA MET A 123 -2.30 -7.21 -17.21
C MET A 123 -1.61 -6.61 -15.99
N ARG A 124 -0.75 -5.61 -16.16
CA ARG A 124 -0.13 -4.87 -15.06
C ARG A 124 -1.19 -4.09 -14.27
N ARG A 125 -2.15 -3.46 -14.95
CA ARG A 125 -3.28 -2.76 -14.31
C ARG A 125 -4.13 -3.71 -13.47
N ARG A 126 -4.49 -4.89 -13.99
CA ARG A 126 -5.29 -5.89 -13.26
C ARG A 126 -4.51 -6.53 -12.10
N ALA A 127 -3.22 -6.79 -12.28
CA ALA A 127 -2.35 -7.28 -11.22
C ALA A 127 -2.20 -6.25 -10.09
N LEU A 128 -2.15 -4.95 -10.43
CA LEU A 128 -2.11 -3.84 -9.49
C LEU A 128 -3.41 -3.69 -8.70
N LEU A 129 -4.56 -3.74 -9.38
CA LEU A 129 -5.86 -3.72 -8.73
C LEU A 129 -6.09 -4.96 -7.87
N ALA A 130 -5.63 -6.14 -8.32
CA ALA A 130 -5.68 -7.37 -7.55
C ALA A 130 -4.73 -7.33 -6.34
N ALA A 131 -3.52 -6.78 -6.48
CA ALA A 131 -2.57 -6.62 -5.37
C ALA A 131 -3.08 -5.62 -4.33
N ALA A 132 -3.66 -4.49 -4.77
CA ALA A 132 -4.33 -3.53 -3.90
C ALA A 132 -5.55 -4.16 -3.21
N THR A 133 -6.34 -4.97 -3.92
CA THR A 133 -7.50 -5.69 -3.39
C THR A 133 -7.07 -6.83 -2.43
N ILE A 134 -5.98 -7.55 -2.71
CA ILE A 134 -5.44 -8.61 -1.83
C ILE A 134 -4.85 -8.02 -0.54
N ALA A 135 -4.27 -6.82 -0.58
CA ALA A 135 -3.84 -6.10 0.61
C ALA A 135 -5.04 -5.67 1.50
N VAL A 136 -6.23 -5.49 0.89
CA VAL A 136 -7.47 -5.05 1.57
C VAL A 136 -8.29 -6.22 2.11
N VAL A 137 -8.26 -7.41 1.51
CA VAL A 137 -9.27 -8.47 1.71
C VAL A 137 -8.85 -9.53 2.74
N ARG A 138 -8.13 -9.20 3.81
CA ARG A 138 -8.08 -10.12 4.95
C ARG A 138 -7.98 -9.43 6.29
N PRO A 139 -9.11 -8.95 6.87
CA PRO A 139 -9.18 -8.75 8.31
C PRO A 139 -9.21 -10.11 9.01
N PRO A 140 -8.52 -10.30 10.14
CA PRO A 140 -8.84 -11.41 11.03
C PRO A 140 -10.29 -11.25 11.51
N ALA A 141 -11.02 -12.36 11.57
CA ALA A 141 -12.47 -12.44 11.82
C ALA A 141 -13.00 -11.83 13.16
N ALA A 142 -12.19 -11.08 13.89
CA ALA A 142 -12.51 -10.55 15.20
C ALA A 142 -12.87 -9.05 15.24
N ARG A 143 -12.98 -8.35 14.12
CA ARG A 143 -13.22 -6.88 14.08
C ARG A 143 -14.30 -6.40 13.11
N ALA A 144 -15.26 -7.23 12.79
CA ALA A 144 -16.41 -6.82 11.98
C ALA A 144 -17.31 -5.75 12.66
N GLU A 145 -17.24 -5.62 13.98
CA GLU A 145 -18.03 -4.64 14.73
C GLU A 145 -17.40 -3.23 14.80
N GLU A 146 -16.11 -3.09 14.55
CA GLU A 146 -15.41 -1.79 14.58
C GLU A 146 -15.42 -1.08 13.21
N LEU A 147 -15.90 -1.74 12.18
CA LEU A 147 -16.07 -1.20 10.81
C LEU A 147 -17.47 -0.62 10.58
N ALA A 148 -18.28 -0.45 11.61
CA ALA A 148 -19.48 0.36 11.50
C ALA A 148 -19.05 1.78 11.14
N GLU A 149 -19.20 2.15 9.86
CA GLU A 149 -19.08 3.54 9.43
C GLU A 149 -19.89 4.40 10.39
N PRO A 150 -19.29 5.48 10.94
CA PRO A 150 -20.12 6.47 11.63
C PRO A 150 -21.22 6.89 10.66
N PRO A 151 -22.46 7.13 11.12
CA PRO A 151 -23.58 7.45 10.25
C PRO A 151 -23.14 8.56 9.30
N ALA A 152 -23.11 8.23 8.02
CA ALA A 152 -22.66 9.16 6.98
C ALA A 152 -23.47 10.45 7.15
N PRO A 153 -22.87 11.64 7.18
CA PRO A 153 -23.60 12.88 7.18
C PRO A 153 -24.58 12.79 6.00
N LYS A 154 -25.85 13.23 6.24
CA LYS A 154 -26.90 13.14 5.22
C LYS A 154 -26.32 13.54 3.87
N PRO A 155 -26.39 12.69 2.85
CA PRO A 155 -25.74 12.96 1.58
C PRO A 155 -26.30 14.28 1.02
N VAL A 156 -25.42 15.26 0.89
CA VAL A 156 -25.77 16.50 0.17
C VAL A 156 -25.96 16.07 -1.28
N PRO A 157 -27.13 16.31 -1.89
CA PRO A 157 -27.37 15.90 -3.26
C PRO A 157 -26.28 16.52 -4.17
N PRO A 158 -25.76 15.76 -5.14
CA PRO A 158 -24.77 16.28 -6.06
C PRO A 158 -25.37 17.47 -6.83
N PRO A 159 -24.57 18.47 -7.22
CA PRO A 159 -25.04 19.56 -8.04
C PRO A 159 -25.54 19.03 -9.39
N SER A 160 -26.53 19.69 -9.98
CA SER A 160 -27.05 19.30 -11.29
C SER A 160 -26.00 19.40 -12.41
N ARG A 161 -25.01 20.29 -12.23
CA ARG A 161 -23.92 20.50 -13.19
C ARG A 161 -22.58 20.69 -12.49
N LEU A 162 -21.56 19.99 -13.00
CA LEU A 162 -20.19 20.13 -12.57
C LEU A 162 -19.55 21.39 -13.16
N LEU A 163 -18.94 22.23 -12.30
CA LEU A 163 -18.25 23.47 -12.65
C LEU A 163 -16.83 23.46 -12.07
N GLY A 164 -15.94 24.30 -12.63
CA GLY A 164 -14.56 24.45 -12.14
C GLY A 164 -14.46 24.85 -10.66
N VAL A 165 -15.43 25.59 -10.13
CA VAL A 165 -15.51 25.98 -8.72
C VAL A 165 -15.56 24.78 -7.76
N HIS A 166 -16.14 23.66 -8.19
CA HIS A 166 -16.16 22.43 -7.37
C HIS A 166 -14.76 21.82 -7.25
N VAL A 167 -13.96 21.87 -8.32
CA VAL A 167 -12.56 21.42 -8.30
C VAL A 167 -11.73 22.27 -7.34
N VAL A 168 -11.87 23.61 -7.44
CA VAL A 168 -11.18 24.57 -6.54
C VAL A 168 -11.55 24.27 -5.09
N LYS A 169 -12.84 24.09 -4.79
CA LYS A 169 -13.31 23.80 -3.43
C LYS A 169 -12.73 22.49 -2.88
N VAL A 170 -12.66 21.42 -3.67
CA VAL A 170 -12.06 20.16 -3.26
C VAL A 170 -10.57 20.35 -2.96
N ARG A 171 -9.85 21.08 -3.81
CA ARG A 171 -8.42 21.39 -3.60
C ARG A 171 -8.20 22.21 -2.34
N ASP A 172 -8.98 23.24 -2.10
CA ASP A 172 -8.89 24.09 -0.89
C ASP A 172 -9.10 23.26 0.39
N LEU A 173 -10.11 22.38 0.39
CA LEU A 173 -10.38 21.50 1.52
C LEU A 173 -9.21 20.52 1.75
N THR A 174 -8.67 19.95 0.67
CA THR A 174 -7.50 19.06 0.75
C THR A 174 -6.30 19.78 1.36
N GLN A 175 -6.05 21.03 0.93
CA GLN A 175 -4.96 21.86 1.46
C GLN A 175 -5.14 22.12 2.96
N LYS A 176 -6.32 22.51 3.41
CA LYS A 176 -6.63 22.75 4.83
C LYS A 176 -6.43 21.50 5.67
N LEU A 177 -6.94 20.34 5.22
CA LEU A 177 -6.74 19.07 5.90
C LEU A 177 -5.26 18.70 6.02
N ARG A 178 -4.48 18.97 4.96
CA ARG A 178 -3.04 18.74 4.97
C ARG A 178 -2.30 19.64 5.96
N GLU A 179 -2.62 20.93 5.98
CA GLU A 179 -2.03 21.91 6.91
C GLU A 179 -2.30 21.52 8.36
N THR A 180 -3.56 21.22 8.69
CA THR A 180 -3.95 20.72 10.03
C THR A 180 -3.19 19.44 10.39
N SER A 181 -3.07 18.50 9.46
CA SER A 181 -2.33 17.25 9.65
C SER A 181 -0.84 17.48 9.96
N ARG A 182 -0.22 18.52 9.41
CA ARG A 182 1.20 18.84 9.62
C ARG A 182 1.46 19.51 10.96
N THR A 183 0.50 20.27 11.47
CA THR A 183 0.64 21.09 12.69
C THR A 183 0.11 20.37 13.93
N HIS A 184 -1.11 19.85 13.89
CA HIS A 184 -1.80 19.31 15.07
C HIS A 184 -2.03 17.80 15.02
N GLY A 185 -1.85 17.19 13.85
CA GLY A 185 -2.26 15.81 13.58
C GLY A 185 -3.53 15.76 12.74
N SER A 186 -3.99 14.55 12.43
CA SER A 186 -5.06 14.33 11.47
C SER A 186 -6.36 13.88 12.14
N ASP A 187 -7.49 14.48 11.70
CA ASP A 187 -8.82 13.93 12.01
C ASP A 187 -9.27 12.99 10.87
N PRO A 188 -9.30 11.66 11.10
CA PRO A 188 -9.67 10.69 10.08
C PRO A 188 -11.16 10.72 9.74
N GLN A 189 -12.04 11.18 10.66
CA GLN A 189 -13.48 11.24 10.41
C GLN A 189 -13.80 12.41 9.48
N VAL A 190 -13.28 13.59 9.78
CA VAL A 190 -13.44 14.78 8.93
C VAL A 190 -12.85 14.54 7.55
N SER A 191 -11.67 13.93 7.47
CA SER A 191 -11.00 13.62 6.21
C SER A 191 -11.79 12.63 5.36
N SER A 192 -12.34 11.56 5.98
CA SER A 192 -13.17 10.55 5.29
C SER A 192 -14.51 11.14 4.83
N ALA A 193 -15.19 11.92 5.68
CA ALA A 193 -16.46 12.56 5.32
C ALA A 193 -16.28 13.54 4.15
N THR A 194 -15.19 14.32 4.16
CA THR A 194 -14.86 15.25 3.07
C THR A 194 -14.58 14.49 1.77
N ALA A 195 -13.84 13.37 1.84
CA ALA A 195 -13.57 12.53 0.67
C ALA A 195 -14.85 11.88 0.11
N GLY A 196 -15.76 11.43 0.99
CA GLY A 196 -17.07 10.89 0.60
C GLY A 196 -17.94 11.94 -0.11
N TRP A 197 -18.02 13.16 0.45
CA TRP A 197 -18.72 14.27 -0.18
C TRP A 197 -18.15 14.60 -1.57
N ALA A 198 -16.82 14.71 -1.69
CA ALA A 198 -16.17 15.03 -2.95
C ALA A 198 -16.36 13.93 -4.01
N THR A 199 -16.39 12.67 -3.58
CA THR A 199 -16.70 11.53 -4.47
C THR A 199 -18.13 11.65 -5.03
N GLY A 200 -19.09 12.12 -4.24
CA GLY A 200 -20.47 12.38 -4.69
C GLY A 200 -20.55 13.39 -5.84
N LEU A 201 -19.64 14.37 -5.91
CA LEU A 201 -19.59 15.35 -7.00
C LEU A 201 -19.33 14.71 -8.38
N LEU A 202 -18.68 13.53 -8.41
CA LEU A 202 -18.39 12.80 -9.67
C LEU A 202 -19.67 12.28 -10.37
N GLN A 203 -20.81 12.26 -9.66
CA GLN A 203 -22.11 11.88 -10.24
C GLN A 203 -22.72 13.02 -11.08
N ALA A 204 -22.25 14.25 -10.91
CA ALA A 204 -22.77 15.40 -11.68
C ALA A 204 -22.24 15.39 -13.13
N SER A 205 -23.10 15.77 -14.07
CA SER A 205 -22.74 15.95 -15.48
C SER A 205 -21.92 17.23 -15.67
N GLY A 206 -20.91 17.20 -16.55
CA GLY A 206 -20.09 18.36 -16.81
C GLY A 206 -19.07 18.18 -17.94
N PRO A 207 -18.36 19.25 -18.33
CA PRO A 207 -17.32 19.19 -19.35
C PRO A 207 -16.20 18.21 -18.97
N GLU A 208 -15.71 17.42 -19.94
CA GLU A 208 -14.68 16.42 -19.74
C GLU A 208 -13.40 16.97 -19.07
N PRO A 209 -12.88 18.17 -19.42
CA PRO A 209 -11.71 18.73 -18.74
C PRO A 209 -11.97 18.98 -17.24
N VAL A 210 -13.18 19.46 -16.86
CA VAL A 210 -13.56 19.71 -15.47
C VAL A 210 -13.72 18.39 -14.72
N ARG A 211 -14.33 17.37 -15.37
CA ARG A 211 -14.47 16.03 -14.81
C ARG A 211 -13.10 15.40 -14.52
N ARG A 212 -12.15 15.48 -15.45
CA ARG A 212 -10.78 14.96 -15.27
C ARG A 212 -10.03 15.69 -14.16
N ALA A 213 -10.16 17.03 -14.09
CA ALA A 213 -9.58 17.82 -13.00
C ALA A 213 -10.19 17.46 -11.64
N LEU A 214 -11.50 17.15 -11.59
CA LEU A 214 -12.17 16.69 -10.37
C LEU A 214 -11.68 15.30 -9.96
N LEU A 215 -11.55 14.36 -10.89
CA LEU A 215 -10.99 13.02 -10.60
C LEU A 215 -9.60 13.12 -9.94
N THR A 216 -8.73 13.98 -10.48
CA THR A 216 -7.41 14.27 -9.90
C THR A 216 -7.53 14.85 -8.49
N ALA A 217 -8.37 15.88 -8.29
CA ALA A 217 -8.54 16.52 -6.98
C ALA A 217 -9.12 15.57 -5.92
N VAL A 218 -10.09 14.73 -6.30
CA VAL A 218 -10.68 13.73 -5.40
C VAL A 218 -9.68 12.61 -5.09
N ALA A 219 -8.84 12.20 -6.04
CA ALA A 219 -7.76 11.23 -5.80
C ALA A 219 -6.73 11.78 -4.78
N GLU A 220 -6.35 13.06 -4.88
CA GLU A 220 -5.50 13.73 -3.89
C GLU A 220 -6.17 13.76 -2.51
N LEU A 221 -7.47 14.09 -2.44
CA LEU A 221 -8.21 14.12 -1.19
C LEU A 221 -8.30 12.74 -0.54
N HIS A 222 -8.53 11.67 -1.32
CA HIS A 222 -8.48 10.31 -0.80
C HIS A 222 -7.07 9.93 -0.32
N SER A 223 -6.01 10.37 -0.98
CA SER A 223 -4.64 10.17 -0.51
C SER A 223 -4.40 10.85 0.85
N GLN A 224 -4.92 12.06 1.04
CA GLN A 224 -4.88 12.78 2.32
C GLN A 224 -5.71 12.06 3.40
N ALA A 225 -6.91 11.60 3.07
CA ALA A 225 -7.76 10.85 4.00
C ALA A 225 -7.12 9.50 4.40
N GLY A 226 -6.47 8.83 3.46
CA GLY A 226 -5.69 7.61 3.74
C GLY A 226 -4.55 7.87 4.72
N TYR A 227 -3.83 8.97 4.52
CA TYR A 227 -2.76 9.37 5.45
C TYR A 227 -3.31 9.72 6.84
N ALA A 228 -4.45 10.43 6.93
CA ALA A 228 -5.12 10.76 8.18
C ALA A 228 -5.57 9.49 8.94
N ALA A 229 -6.17 8.54 8.24
CA ALA A 229 -6.56 7.25 8.82
C ALA A 229 -5.34 6.45 9.32
N PHE A 230 -4.24 6.44 8.56
CA PHE A 230 -3.00 5.80 8.96
C PHE A 230 -2.38 6.44 10.21
N ASP A 231 -2.37 7.78 10.28
CA ASP A 231 -1.85 8.53 11.42
C ASP A 231 -2.66 8.26 12.71
N ALA A 232 -3.96 8.02 12.56
CA ALA A 232 -4.86 7.60 13.64
C ALA A 232 -4.83 6.08 13.95
N GLY A 233 -4.00 5.30 13.26
CA GLY A 233 -3.88 3.84 13.47
C GLY A 233 -5.00 3.01 12.83
N LEU A 234 -5.85 3.60 12.00
CA LEU A 234 -6.98 2.96 11.32
C LEU A 234 -6.52 2.34 9.98
N HIS A 235 -5.78 1.23 10.06
CA HIS A 235 -5.08 0.64 8.91
C HIS A 235 -6.03 0.31 7.74
N ASP A 236 -7.14 -0.39 7.99
CA ASP A 236 -8.06 -0.82 6.93
C ASP A 236 -8.69 0.38 6.22
N ARG A 237 -9.03 1.44 6.96
CA ARG A 237 -9.53 2.70 6.41
C ARG A 237 -8.46 3.41 5.58
N ALA A 238 -7.21 3.40 6.03
CA ALA A 238 -6.09 3.95 5.27
C ALA A 238 -5.92 3.26 3.92
N ILE A 239 -5.95 1.93 3.90
CA ILE A 239 -5.87 1.13 2.67
C ILE A 239 -7.08 1.34 1.77
N TYR A 240 -8.30 1.43 2.33
CA TYR A 240 -9.51 1.77 1.57
C TYR A 240 -9.33 3.09 0.81
N HIS A 241 -8.87 4.15 1.48
CA HIS A 241 -8.66 5.44 0.83
C HIS A 241 -7.55 5.40 -0.22
N CYS A 242 -6.44 4.67 0.02
CA CYS A 242 -5.40 4.47 -0.99
C CYS A 242 -5.94 3.75 -2.23
N THR A 243 -6.80 2.74 -2.04
CA THR A 243 -7.44 2.02 -3.15
C THR A 243 -8.34 2.94 -3.97
N ARG A 244 -9.16 3.77 -3.31
CA ARG A 244 -10.01 4.76 -3.99
C ARG A 244 -9.19 5.82 -4.73
N ALA A 245 -8.12 6.33 -4.09
CA ALA A 245 -7.19 7.25 -4.74
C ALA A 245 -6.57 6.65 -6.01
N LEU A 246 -6.16 5.38 -5.95
CA LEU A 246 -5.59 4.66 -7.08
C LEU A 246 -6.59 4.49 -8.22
N GLN A 247 -7.83 4.09 -7.93
CA GLN A 247 -8.90 3.95 -8.93
C GLN A 247 -9.15 5.27 -9.67
N LEU A 248 -9.35 6.36 -8.90
CA LEU A 248 -9.61 7.70 -9.46
C LEU A 248 -8.42 8.23 -10.27
N ALA A 249 -7.19 7.95 -9.80
CA ALA A 249 -5.97 8.31 -10.52
C ALA A 249 -5.81 7.53 -11.84
N TYR A 250 -6.31 6.29 -11.91
CA TYR A 250 -6.38 5.54 -13.17
C TYR A 250 -7.40 6.14 -14.13
N GLU A 251 -8.61 6.48 -13.66
CA GLU A 251 -9.62 7.14 -14.47
C GLU A 251 -9.14 8.51 -15.00
N ALA A 252 -8.39 9.26 -14.18
CA ALA A 252 -7.79 10.54 -14.57
C ALA A 252 -6.59 10.41 -15.51
N GLY A 253 -6.00 9.22 -15.67
CA GLY A 253 -4.74 9.01 -16.40
C GLY A 253 -3.53 9.64 -15.70
N ASP A 254 -3.54 9.79 -14.38
CA ASP A 254 -2.52 10.47 -13.60
C ASP A 254 -1.49 9.50 -12.99
N ALA A 255 -0.38 9.29 -13.69
CA ALA A 255 0.67 8.35 -13.27
C ALA A 255 1.33 8.74 -11.93
N TYR A 256 1.41 10.04 -11.63
CA TYR A 256 1.97 10.51 -10.34
C TYR A 256 1.08 10.08 -9.18
N LEU A 257 -0.23 10.35 -9.24
CA LEU A 257 -1.16 9.96 -8.17
C LEU A 257 -1.33 8.45 -8.06
N GLN A 258 -1.23 7.72 -9.17
CA GLN A 258 -1.17 6.25 -9.13
C GLN A 258 0.04 5.77 -8.35
N THR A 259 1.22 6.35 -8.60
CA THR A 259 2.46 6.03 -7.88
C THR A 259 2.34 6.40 -6.41
N LEU A 260 1.82 7.59 -6.09
CA LEU A 260 1.65 8.07 -4.71
C LEU A 260 0.73 7.15 -3.91
N ALA A 261 -0.43 6.79 -4.46
CA ALA A 261 -1.38 5.90 -3.78
C ALA A 261 -0.77 4.52 -3.47
N MET A 262 0.02 3.96 -4.41
CA MET A 262 0.73 2.69 -4.19
C MET A 262 1.87 2.83 -3.18
N THR A 263 2.62 3.94 -3.20
CA THR A 263 3.69 4.21 -2.22
C THR A 263 3.10 4.32 -0.81
N TYR A 264 2.00 5.05 -0.64
CA TYR A 264 1.31 5.15 0.66
C TYR A 264 0.78 3.79 1.12
N ALA A 265 0.10 3.04 0.25
CA ALA A 265 -0.39 1.70 0.60
C ALA A 265 0.77 0.77 1.00
N GLY A 266 1.89 0.83 0.30
CA GLY A 266 3.10 0.07 0.62
C GLY A 266 3.68 0.46 1.98
N MET A 267 3.90 1.75 2.22
CA MET A 267 4.38 2.28 3.51
C MET A 267 3.45 1.89 4.66
N PHE A 268 2.13 2.06 4.51
CA PHE A 268 1.16 1.70 5.55
C PHE A 268 1.18 0.20 5.86
N THR A 269 1.33 -0.64 4.84
CA THR A 269 1.42 -2.09 4.99
C THR A 269 2.72 -2.52 5.69
N VAL A 270 3.85 -1.87 5.39
CA VAL A 270 5.13 -2.07 6.09
C VAL A 270 5.00 -1.70 7.57
N GLU A 271 4.46 -0.53 7.87
CA GLU A 271 4.30 -0.06 9.25
C GLU A 271 3.29 -0.91 10.04
N HIS A 272 2.34 -1.56 9.37
CA HIS A 272 1.39 -2.51 9.99
C HIS A 272 1.97 -3.92 10.22
N GLY A 273 3.28 -4.12 10.05
CA GLY A 273 3.96 -5.39 10.33
C GLY A 273 3.91 -6.41 9.18
N ARG A 274 3.61 -5.97 7.95
CA ARG A 274 3.60 -6.80 6.74
C ARG A 274 4.65 -6.31 5.73
N PRO A 275 5.97 -6.35 6.08
CA PRO A 275 6.99 -5.71 5.26
C PRO A 275 7.14 -6.32 3.86
N ASN A 276 6.98 -7.64 3.70
CA ASN A 276 7.06 -8.30 2.41
C ASN A 276 5.92 -7.86 1.45
N ASP A 277 4.70 -7.74 1.95
CA ASP A 277 3.57 -7.30 1.13
C ASP A 277 3.69 -5.81 0.80
N GLY A 278 4.13 -5.01 1.77
CA GLY A 278 4.43 -3.60 1.54
C GLY A 278 5.54 -3.39 0.51
N LEU A 279 6.60 -4.20 0.56
CA LEU A 279 7.69 -4.13 -0.43
C LEU A 279 7.20 -4.40 -1.85
N LYS A 280 6.29 -5.37 -2.05
CA LYS A 280 5.70 -5.64 -3.37
C LYS A 280 4.94 -4.43 -3.91
N LEU A 281 4.14 -3.76 -3.07
CA LEU A 281 3.43 -2.53 -3.44
C LEU A 281 4.41 -1.41 -3.82
N LEU A 282 5.50 -1.25 -3.06
CA LEU A 282 6.55 -0.27 -3.34
C LEU A 282 7.31 -0.58 -4.64
N GLN A 283 7.54 -1.86 -4.95
CA GLN A 283 8.12 -2.28 -6.23
C GLN A 283 7.21 -1.92 -7.41
N LEU A 284 5.89 -2.13 -7.27
CA LEU A 284 4.92 -1.72 -8.28
C LEU A 284 4.85 -0.19 -8.41
N ALA A 285 4.88 0.54 -7.30
CA ALA A 285 4.96 2.00 -7.30
C ALA A 285 6.22 2.49 -8.04
N TRP A 286 7.36 1.84 -7.82
CA TRP A 286 8.60 2.17 -8.52
C TRP A 286 8.51 1.99 -10.02
N VAL A 287 7.96 0.86 -10.49
CA VAL A 287 7.73 0.62 -11.92
C VAL A 287 6.80 1.70 -12.48
N LYS A 288 5.73 2.02 -11.77
CA LYS A 288 4.77 3.05 -12.19
C LYS A 288 5.38 4.45 -12.23
N ALA A 289 6.28 4.77 -11.31
CA ALA A 289 7.00 6.04 -11.29
C ALA A 289 7.83 6.29 -12.57
N GLY A 290 8.22 5.24 -13.26
CA GLY A 290 8.87 5.34 -14.58
C GLY A 290 7.99 5.99 -15.65
N HIS A 291 6.67 5.93 -15.51
CA HIS A 291 5.69 6.48 -16.46
C HIS A 291 5.29 7.94 -16.13
N ILE A 292 5.81 8.52 -15.05
CA ILE A 292 5.60 9.93 -14.76
C ILE A 292 6.44 10.74 -15.76
N PRO A 293 5.87 11.68 -16.53
CA PRO A 293 6.63 12.53 -17.41
C PRO A 293 7.75 13.28 -16.68
N ALA A 294 8.89 13.45 -17.32
CA ALA A 294 10.04 14.13 -16.70
C ALA A 294 9.76 15.62 -16.44
N ASP A 295 8.90 16.20 -17.27
CA ASP A 295 8.45 17.59 -17.27
C ASP A 295 7.08 17.78 -16.57
N ASP A 296 6.64 16.81 -15.77
CA ASP A 296 5.39 16.96 -14.99
C ASP A 296 5.53 18.08 -13.94
N GLN A 297 5.02 19.26 -14.31
CA GLN A 297 5.00 20.48 -13.49
C GLN A 297 3.67 20.69 -12.79
N ARG A 298 2.76 19.70 -12.82
CA ARG A 298 1.45 19.85 -12.20
C ARG A 298 1.58 20.11 -10.71
N GLU A 299 0.90 21.15 -10.25
CA GLU A 299 0.83 21.47 -8.84
C GLU A 299 0.12 20.36 -8.06
N ARG A 300 0.76 19.87 -7.00
CA ARG A 300 0.28 18.82 -6.11
C ARG A 300 0.04 19.36 -4.73
N ILE A 301 -1.05 18.93 -4.10
CA ILE A 301 -1.42 19.36 -2.75
C ILE A 301 -0.86 18.38 -1.71
N VAL A 302 -1.15 17.10 -1.87
CA VAL A 302 -0.90 16.09 -0.83
C VAL A 302 0.57 15.77 -0.67
N PHE A 303 1.27 15.60 -1.75
CA PHE A 303 2.70 15.38 -1.76
C PHE A 303 3.34 16.42 -2.68
N GLN A 304 3.70 17.57 -2.10
CA GLN A 304 4.34 18.70 -2.82
C GLN A 304 5.78 18.31 -3.15
N GLY A 305 5.94 17.39 -4.07
CA GLY A 305 7.23 16.93 -4.49
C GLY A 305 7.27 16.65 -5.99
N SER A 306 8.44 16.82 -6.55
CA SER A 306 8.70 16.42 -7.92
C SER A 306 8.65 14.89 -8.08
N ARG A 307 8.66 14.41 -9.32
CA ARG A 307 8.87 13.00 -9.63
C ARG A 307 10.08 12.42 -8.87
N ALA A 308 11.18 13.20 -8.74
CA ALA A 308 12.38 12.76 -8.05
C ALA A 308 12.12 12.49 -6.55
N VAL A 309 11.42 13.39 -5.86
CA VAL A 309 11.03 13.24 -4.44
C VAL A 309 10.19 11.99 -4.25
N LEU A 310 9.14 11.79 -5.07
CA LEU A 310 8.27 10.62 -4.95
C LEU A 310 9.02 9.30 -5.16
N ARG A 311 9.93 9.27 -6.15
CA ARG A 311 10.79 8.12 -6.38
C ARG A 311 11.75 7.86 -5.22
N ALA A 312 12.35 8.90 -4.67
CA ALA A 312 13.22 8.80 -3.49
C ALA A 312 12.48 8.25 -2.27
N CYS A 313 11.28 8.76 -1.99
CA CYS A 313 10.43 8.25 -0.90
C CYS A 313 10.06 6.78 -1.11
N THR A 314 9.70 6.38 -2.32
CA THR A 314 9.39 4.97 -2.64
C THR A 314 10.59 4.06 -2.34
N ARG A 315 11.82 4.51 -2.63
CA ARG A 315 13.06 3.77 -2.29
C ARG A 315 13.34 3.75 -0.79
N ALA A 316 13.15 4.87 -0.09
CA ALA A 316 13.32 4.96 1.35
C ALA A 316 12.34 4.05 2.11
N ASP A 317 11.09 3.99 1.68
CA ASP A 317 10.10 3.06 2.24
C ASP A 317 10.46 1.59 1.93
N SER A 318 11.02 1.32 0.73
CA SER A 318 11.56 -0.01 0.39
C SER A 318 12.73 -0.39 1.29
N ALA A 319 13.62 0.55 1.63
CA ALA A 319 14.70 0.34 2.59
C ALA A 319 14.15 -0.04 3.98
N THR A 320 13.11 0.67 4.44
CA THR A 320 12.44 0.34 5.71
C THR A 320 11.82 -1.07 5.68
N ALA A 321 11.21 -1.48 4.56
CA ALA A 321 10.66 -2.82 4.41
C ALA A 321 11.74 -3.91 4.49
N LEU A 322 12.85 -3.74 3.78
CA LEU A 322 13.98 -4.68 3.76
C LEU A 322 14.63 -4.79 5.14
N ALA A 323 14.84 -3.67 5.84
CA ALA A 323 15.39 -3.69 7.20
C ALA A 323 14.50 -4.52 8.15
N ARG A 324 13.18 -4.35 8.08
CA ARG A 324 12.21 -5.13 8.88
C ARG A 324 12.14 -6.62 8.48
N MET A 325 12.60 -6.96 7.30
CA MET A 325 12.75 -8.34 6.83
C MET A 325 14.12 -8.96 7.21
N GLY A 326 14.98 -8.20 7.89
CA GLY A 326 16.33 -8.66 8.28
C GLY A 326 17.36 -8.59 7.15
N ASP A 327 17.11 -7.76 6.13
CA ASP A 327 18.05 -7.47 5.04
C ASP A 327 18.63 -6.05 5.18
N PRO A 328 19.65 -5.85 6.02
CA PRO A 328 20.25 -4.55 6.24
C PRO A 328 21.07 -4.04 5.04
N ASP A 329 21.64 -4.93 4.25
CA ASP A 329 22.46 -4.55 3.09
C ASP A 329 21.56 -4.08 1.94
N GLY A 330 20.48 -4.80 1.68
CA GLY A 330 19.44 -4.38 0.75
C GLY A 330 18.80 -3.05 1.16
N ALA A 331 18.57 -2.83 2.46
CA ALA A 331 18.07 -1.57 3.00
C ALA A 331 19.05 -0.41 2.73
N ALA A 332 20.34 -0.61 2.99
CA ALA A 332 21.37 0.39 2.73
C ALA A 332 21.46 0.75 1.23
N ALA A 333 21.43 -0.27 0.37
CA ALA A 333 21.42 -0.06 -1.09
C ALA A 333 20.22 0.77 -1.55
N LYS A 334 19.00 0.48 -1.06
CA LYS A 334 17.80 1.25 -1.41
C LYS A 334 17.82 2.68 -0.90
N LEU A 335 18.41 2.91 0.27
CA LEU A 335 18.58 4.26 0.81
C LEU A 335 19.62 5.06 0.00
N ALA A 336 20.71 4.42 -0.46
CA ALA A 336 21.67 5.05 -1.35
C ALA A 336 21.01 5.46 -2.69
N GLU A 337 20.23 4.55 -3.32
CA GLU A 337 19.43 4.87 -4.51
C GLU A 337 18.49 6.06 -4.26
N ALA A 338 17.85 6.14 -3.08
CA ALA A 338 16.98 7.27 -2.73
C ALA A 338 17.76 8.60 -2.70
N ARG A 339 18.96 8.61 -2.11
CA ARG A 339 19.82 9.80 -2.02
C ARG A 339 20.37 10.27 -3.37
N GLU A 340 20.60 9.36 -4.31
CA GLU A 340 20.97 9.70 -5.70
C GLU A 340 19.82 10.39 -6.45
N LEU A 341 18.57 10.01 -6.14
CA LEU A 341 17.38 10.56 -6.77
C LEU A 341 17.00 11.94 -6.26
N TRP A 342 17.22 12.18 -4.98
CA TRP A 342 16.80 13.41 -4.31
C TRP A 342 17.65 13.73 -3.08
N GLN A 343 17.99 15.02 -2.96
CA GLN A 343 18.62 15.61 -1.77
C GLN A 343 17.66 16.65 -1.22
N PRO A 344 17.09 16.44 0.00
CA PRO A 344 16.24 17.45 0.64
C PRO A 344 16.99 18.76 0.87
N THR A 345 16.32 19.88 0.64
CA THR A 345 16.84 21.21 0.88
C THR A 345 16.09 21.89 2.03
N PRO A 346 16.61 22.96 2.65
CA PRO A 346 15.88 23.74 3.64
C PRO A 346 14.56 24.32 3.10
N ALA A 347 14.50 24.66 1.82
CA ALA A 347 13.30 25.17 1.15
C ALA A 347 12.28 24.08 0.85
N ASP A 348 12.74 22.84 0.60
CA ASP A 348 11.89 21.67 0.39
C ASP A 348 12.37 20.51 1.27
N PRO A 349 11.86 20.38 2.50
CA PRO A 349 12.19 19.29 3.41
C PRO A 349 11.44 17.98 3.09
N SER A 350 10.67 17.93 2.02
CA SER A 350 9.94 16.73 1.62
C SER A 350 10.90 15.56 1.40
N GLY A 351 10.48 14.35 1.76
CA GLY A 351 11.31 13.15 1.61
C GLY A 351 12.54 13.15 2.52
N ASP A 352 12.36 13.45 3.80
CA ASP A 352 13.45 13.46 4.80
C ASP A 352 14.14 12.09 4.89
N LEU A 353 15.15 11.90 4.08
CA LEU A 353 15.94 10.67 4.01
C LEU A 353 16.84 10.49 5.25
N ASP A 354 17.21 11.59 5.93
CA ASP A 354 18.05 11.52 7.14
C ASP A 354 17.26 10.91 8.30
N TYR A 355 15.95 11.21 8.39
CA TYR A 355 15.07 10.54 9.35
C TYR A 355 15.02 9.01 9.14
N VAL A 356 14.88 8.56 7.90
CA VAL A 356 14.85 7.12 7.58
C VAL A 356 16.21 6.50 7.89
N ALA A 357 17.30 7.14 7.48
CA ALA A 357 18.66 6.68 7.75
C ALA A 357 18.96 6.57 9.25
N ALA A 358 18.62 7.61 10.02
CA ALA A 358 18.81 7.64 11.48
C ALA A 358 18.10 6.46 12.16
N ARG A 359 16.86 6.15 11.74
CA ARG A 359 16.12 5.00 12.26
C ARG A 359 16.81 3.68 11.94
N LEU A 360 17.24 3.50 10.70
CA LEU A 360 17.92 2.26 10.28
C LEU A 360 19.23 2.05 11.06
N GLU A 361 20.01 3.10 11.27
CA GLU A 361 21.24 3.02 12.05
C GLU A 361 20.95 2.78 13.55
N LEU A 362 19.91 3.41 14.11
CA LEU A 362 19.47 3.20 15.48
C LEU A 362 18.99 1.75 15.72
N GLU A 363 18.24 1.17 14.77
CA GLU A 363 17.77 -0.21 14.82
C GLU A 363 18.94 -1.21 14.77
N ARG A 364 20.04 -0.85 14.08
CA ARG A 364 21.31 -1.60 14.05
C ARG A 364 22.19 -1.40 15.29
N GLY A 365 21.79 -0.52 16.21
CA GLY A 365 22.59 -0.17 17.39
C GLY A 365 23.80 0.74 17.10
N ARG A 366 23.91 1.30 15.90
CA ARG A 366 25.01 2.19 15.49
C ARG A 366 24.72 3.63 15.86
N LEU A 367 24.78 3.95 17.16
CA LEU A 367 24.37 5.24 17.71
C LEU A 367 25.18 6.41 17.16
N GLU A 368 26.50 6.28 17.04
CA GLU A 368 27.41 7.29 16.51
C GLU A 368 27.09 7.68 15.04
N ALA A 369 26.63 6.70 14.25
CA ALA A 369 26.20 6.95 12.86
C ALA A 369 24.77 7.54 12.78
N ALA A 370 23.91 7.19 13.73
CA ALA A 370 22.50 7.64 13.77
C ALA A 370 22.36 9.08 14.25
N GLU A 371 23.18 9.53 15.21
CA GLU A 371 23.05 10.83 15.87
C GLU A 371 23.15 12.02 14.90
N PRO A 372 24.17 12.17 14.04
CA PRO A 372 24.26 13.29 13.11
C PRO A 372 23.09 13.33 12.12
N LEU A 373 22.57 12.18 11.70
CA LEU A 373 21.42 12.08 10.83
C LEU A 373 20.13 12.53 11.52
N ALA A 374 19.89 12.07 12.75
CA ALA A 374 18.74 12.49 13.54
C ALA A 374 18.78 14.00 13.82
N THR A 375 19.95 14.54 14.16
CA THR A 375 20.18 15.98 14.38
C THR A 375 19.91 16.79 13.12
N ALA A 376 20.38 16.35 11.96
CA ALA A 376 20.10 17.00 10.67
C ALA A 376 18.61 17.01 10.34
N SER A 377 17.93 15.91 10.63
CA SER A 377 16.48 15.80 10.44
C SER A 377 15.70 16.76 11.36
N VAL A 378 16.01 16.81 12.66
CA VAL A 378 15.38 17.77 13.60
C VAL A 378 15.54 19.20 13.10
N ARG A 379 16.78 19.62 12.76
CA ARG A 379 17.07 20.97 12.26
C ARG A 379 16.28 21.33 11.00
N ARG A 380 16.09 20.36 10.10
CA ARG A 380 15.33 20.56 8.86
C ARG A 380 13.87 20.94 9.14
N TRP A 381 13.28 20.37 10.20
CA TRP A 381 11.90 20.64 10.57
C TRP A 381 11.72 21.80 11.56
N ASP A 382 12.80 22.35 12.15
CA ASP A 382 12.74 23.50 13.08
C ASP A 382 12.21 24.78 12.41
N ALA A 383 12.33 24.90 11.08
CA ALA A 383 11.83 26.06 10.31
C ALA A 383 10.29 26.13 10.21
N GLY A 384 9.54 25.35 11.00
CA GLY A 384 8.08 25.45 11.11
C GLY A 384 7.28 24.72 10.04
N HIS A 385 7.94 23.92 9.18
CA HIS A 385 7.28 23.24 8.09
C HIS A 385 6.35 22.10 8.51
N SER A 386 6.63 21.40 9.63
CA SER A 386 5.78 20.34 10.16
C SER A 386 6.16 19.99 11.61
N GLN A 387 5.33 20.37 12.56
CA GLN A 387 5.51 19.99 13.97
C GLN A 387 5.51 18.48 14.17
N ARG A 388 4.66 17.77 13.42
CA ARG A 388 4.58 16.30 13.47
C ARG A 388 5.88 15.65 12.98
N ALA A 389 6.44 16.08 11.85
CA ALA A 389 7.69 15.52 11.35
C ALA A 389 8.85 15.80 12.31
N ARG A 390 8.89 17.02 12.87
CA ARG A 390 9.86 17.39 13.91
C ARG A 390 9.76 16.48 15.14
N ALA A 391 8.55 16.25 15.66
CA ALA A 391 8.34 15.36 16.80
C ALA A 391 8.86 13.93 16.53
N PHE A 392 8.64 13.39 15.33
CA PHE A 392 9.18 12.08 14.96
C PHE A 392 10.70 12.03 14.99
N SER A 393 11.35 13.04 14.44
CA SER A 393 12.82 13.17 14.45
C SER A 393 13.37 13.37 15.85
N SER A 394 12.68 14.17 16.67
CA SER A 394 13.06 14.41 18.08
C SER A 394 13.00 13.15 18.94
N VAL A 395 12.00 12.28 18.71
CA VAL A 395 11.91 10.98 19.42
C VAL A 395 13.10 10.07 19.06
N VAL A 396 13.49 10.04 17.78
CA VAL A 396 14.67 9.26 17.35
C VAL A 396 15.94 9.81 18.01
N LEU A 397 16.17 11.12 17.95
CA LEU A 397 17.33 11.77 18.56
C LEU A 397 17.38 11.53 20.06
N ALA A 398 16.28 11.73 20.78
CA ALA A 398 16.19 11.47 22.21
C ALA A 398 16.51 9.99 22.54
N THR A 399 16.02 9.06 21.74
CA THR A 399 16.29 7.62 21.95
C THR A 399 17.79 7.31 21.79
N ILE A 400 18.46 7.95 20.83
CA ILE A 400 19.90 7.79 20.60
C ILE A 400 20.67 8.28 21.83
N HIS A 401 20.44 9.52 22.28
CA HIS A 401 21.13 10.11 23.42
C HIS A 401 20.88 9.34 24.73
N VAL A 402 19.66 8.89 24.98
CA VAL A 402 19.33 8.04 26.14
C VAL A 402 20.09 6.71 26.06
N ARG A 403 20.15 6.04 24.90
CA ARG A 403 20.90 4.79 24.73
C ARG A 403 22.40 5.00 24.85
N ALA A 404 22.94 6.11 24.37
CA ALA A 404 24.36 6.48 24.53
C ALA A 404 24.71 6.84 25.98
N GLY A 405 23.74 7.25 26.79
CA GLY A 405 23.97 7.70 28.17
C GLY A 405 24.50 9.11 28.27
N GLU A 406 24.17 9.94 27.28
CA GLU A 406 24.61 11.32 27.22
C GLU A 406 23.84 12.21 28.21
N ALA A 407 24.48 13.26 28.72
CA ALA A 407 23.91 14.15 29.71
C ALA A 407 22.61 14.84 29.23
N ASP A 408 22.52 15.15 27.94
CA ASP A 408 21.35 15.78 27.32
C ASP A 408 20.17 14.82 27.09
N GLY A 409 20.36 13.52 27.25
CA GLY A 409 19.36 12.50 26.96
C GLY A 409 18.01 12.73 27.65
N LEU A 410 18.03 13.06 28.96
CA LEU A 410 16.81 13.35 29.72
C LEU A 410 16.08 14.60 29.23
N ARG A 411 16.81 15.66 28.93
CA ARG A 411 16.23 16.91 28.41
C ARG A 411 15.57 16.69 27.04
N LEU A 412 16.27 16.00 26.16
CA LEU A 412 15.74 15.67 24.83
C LEU A 412 14.51 14.74 24.92
N ALA A 413 14.55 13.75 25.82
CA ALA A 413 13.42 12.83 26.04
C ALA A 413 12.18 13.60 26.53
N HIS A 414 12.34 14.48 27.54
CA HIS A 414 11.23 15.31 28.02
C HIS A 414 10.63 16.18 26.91
N GLY A 415 11.47 16.85 26.11
CA GLY A 415 11.02 17.67 24.99
C GLY A 415 10.27 16.85 23.93
N ALA A 416 10.81 15.69 23.53
CA ALA A 416 10.19 14.81 22.53
C ALA A 416 8.83 14.25 23.00
N ILE A 417 8.71 13.84 24.27
CA ILE A 417 7.44 13.35 24.85
C ILE A 417 6.41 14.49 24.85
N THR A 418 6.81 15.69 25.26
CA THR A 418 5.92 16.87 25.27
C THR A 418 5.46 17.26 23.88
N ASP A 419 6.34 17.22 22.88
CA ASP A 419 6.00 17.52 21.49
C ASP A 419 4.99 16.48 20.93
N VAL A 420 5.16 15.21 21.26
CA VAL A 420 4.23 14.13 20.85
C VAL A 420 2.88 14.26 21.54
N ASP A 421 2.84 14.62 22.81
CA ASP A 421 1.59 14.77 23.59
C ASP A 421 0.64 15.82 22.98
N ARG A 422 1.21 16.86 22.37
CA ARG A 422 0.46 17.95 21.70
C ARG A 422 -0.17 17.52 20.35
N LEU A 423 0.13 16.31 19.86
CA LEU A 423 -0.32 15.86 18.56
C LEU A 423 -1.50 14.87 18.69
N SER A 424 -2.52 15.09 17.87
CA SER A 424 -3.58 14.09 17.64
C SER A 424 -3.09 13.03 16.65
N SER A 425 -2.12 12.20 17.08
CA SER A 425 -1.50 11.18 16.23
C SER A 425 -1.17 9.92 17.03
N VAL A 426 -1.94 8.86 16.81
CA VAL A 426 -1.67 7.53 17.39
C VAL A 426 -0.30 7.01 16.94
N ARG A 427 0.07 7.29 15.71
CA ARG A 427 1.37 6.90 15.15
C ARG A 427 2.54 7.60 15.86
N ALA A 428 2.42 8.90 16.16
CA ALA A 428 3.44 9.62 16.93
C ALA A 428 3.61 9.03 18.33
N ARG A 429 2.50 8.74 19.01
CA ARG A 429 2.48 8.16 20.35
C ARG A 429 3.13 6.79 20.39
N ARG A 430 2.84 5.89 19.44
CA ARG A 430 3.48 4.56 19.34
C ARG A 430 5.00 4.63 19.12
N ARG A 431 5.51 5.75 18.59
CA ARG A 431 6.96 5.95 18.42
C ARG A 431 7.68 6.26 19.74
N LEU A 432 6.96 6.52 20.83
CA LEU A 432 7.54 6.65 22.16
C LEU A 432 7.95 5.31 22.79
N ASP A 433 7.44 4.17 22.30
CA ASP A 433 7.77 2.86 22.88
C ASP A 433 9.27 2.55 22.92
N PRO A 434 10.07 2.77 21.84
CA PRO A 434 11.52 2.59 21.88
C PRO A 434 12.22 3.56 22.86
N LEU A 435 11.72 4.78 22.99
CA LEU A 435 12.25 5.77 23.94
C LEU A 435 11.95 5.35 25.38
N ALA A 436 10.73 4.94 25.69
CA ALA A 436 10.34 4.43 27.00
C ALA A 436 11.21 3.22 27.41
N SER A 437 11.43 2.29 26.46
CA SER A 437 12.27 1.12 26.69
C SER A 437 13.75 1.51 26.93
N ALA A 438 14.27 2.49 26.19
CA ALA A 438 15.62 2.99 26.40
C ALA A 438 15.80 3.67 27.75
N LEU A 439 14.80 4.45 28.20
CA LEU A 439 14.77 5.08 29.52
C LEU A 439 14.73 4.06 30.64
N ASP A 440 13.93 3.01 30.55
CA ASP A 440 13.86 1.93 31.57
C ASP A 440 15.18 1.16 31.71
N ALA A 441 15.93 1.03 30.63
CA ALA A 441 17.24 0.35 30.66
C ALA A 441 18.31 1.15 31.41
N ARG A 442 18.03 2.41 31.78
CA ARG A 442 18.97 3.29 32.49
C ARG A 442 18.63 3.38 33.98
N PRO A 443 19.63 3.35 34.88
CA PRO A 443 19.40 3.56 36.31
C PRO A 443 19.03 5.03 36.58
N GLY A 444 18.20 5.25 37.62
CA GLY A 444 17.87 6.59 38.09
C GLY A 444 16.37 6.85 38.19
N GLY A 445 15.99 7.75 39.10
CA GLY A 445 14.60 8.16 39.34
C GLY A 445 13.99 8.89 38.16
N ASP A 446 14.74 9.82 37.58
CA ASP A 446 14.33 10.68 36.47
C ASP A 446 14.07 9.87 35.19
N HIS A 447 14.92 8.87 34.91
CA HIS A 447 14.71 7.96 33.79
C HIS A 447 13.41 7.19 33.91
N ARG A 448 13.13 6.63 35.10
CA ARG A 448 11.86 5.90 35.39
C ARG A 448 10.64 6.82 35.30
N GLN A 449 10.79 8.07 35.74
CA GLN A 449 9.71 9.06 35.63
C GLN A 449 9.37 9.36 34.17
N LEU A 450 10.36 9.67 33.35
CA LEU A 450 10.18 9.94 31.92
C LEU A 450 9.69 8.69 31.15
N ALA A 451 10.15 7.49 31.53
CA ALA A 451 9.63 6.25 30.92
C ALA A 451 8.12 6.07 31.18
N ARG A 452 7.67 6.37 32.41
CA ARG A 452 6.23 6.37 32.73
C ARG A 452 5.49 7.43 31.93
N MET A 453 5.97 8.68 31.91
CA MET A 453 5.36 9.75 31.11
C MET A 453 5.25 9.37 29.63
N ALA A 454 6.27 8.76 29.04
CA ALA A 454 6.24 8.32 27.65
C ALA A 454 5.14 7.25 27.41
N ARG A 455 4.98 6.30 28.32
CA ARG A 455 3.92 5.28 28.24
C ARG A 455 2.52 5.86 28.44
N ASP A 456 2.38 6.79 29.39
CA ASP A 456 1.09 7.45 29.64
C ASP A 456 0.63 8.19 28.37
N VAL A 457 1.53 8.94 27.72
CA VAL A 457 1.26 9.59 26.42
C VAL A 457 0.99 8.55 25.33
N ALA A 458 1.75 7.46 25.27
CA ALA A 458 1.56 6.41 24.27
C ALA A 458 0.20 5.71 24.36
N THR A 459 -0.37 5.59 25.57
CA THR A 459 -1.64 4.90 25.84
C THR A 459 -2.86 5.83 25.85
N THR A 460 -2.67 7.14 25.96
CA THR A 460 -3.76 8.12 25.91
C THR A 460 -4.49 8.01 24.57
N ARG A 461 -5.82 7.93 24.60
CA ARG A 461 -6.64 7.94 23.38
C ARG A 461 -6.55 9.32 22.71
N ALA A 462 -6.25 9.32 21.41
CA ALA A 462 -6.21 10.54 20.59
C ALA A 462 -7.61 11.07 20.29
#